data_5ad6585d51a48f1b842b01973ec479a1
#
_entry.id   5ad6585d51a48f1b842b01973ec479a1
#
_cell.length_a   1.000
_cell.length_b   1.000
_cell.length_c   1.000
_cell.angle_alpha   90.00
_cell.angle_beta   90.00
_cell.angle_gamma   90.00
#
_symmetry.space_group_name_H-M   'P 1'
#
loop_
_entity.id
_entity.type
_entity.pdbx_description
1 polymer ?
#
loop_
_entity_poly.entity_id
_entity_poly.type
_entity_poly.pdbx_seq_one_letter_code
_entity_poly.pdbx_strand_id
1 'polypeptide(L)'
;MDHYADDVAEVVKHLNIKNAIHIGHSTGGGEVAHYIARHGQDNVKKAVLVSAVPPLMVKTENNPEGLPKEVFDDLQNQVLTNRAQFFRDLPSGPFYGFNRPDAKPSEGIIANWWRQGMTGSAKAHYDGIVAFSQTDFTEDLKKITIPVLVLHGDDDQIVPYKTSGVKSAELLQNSQLKIYPGFSHGMLTVNHEVINADLLTFIRE
;
A
#
# COMPACT_ATOMS: atom_id res chain seq x y z
N MET A 1 -7.09 10.71 3.77
CA MET A 1 -5.71 10.68 3.22
C MET A 1 -5.08 12.07 3.14
N ASP A 2 -5.84 13.17 3.17
CA ASP A 2 -5.29 14.56 3.07
C ASP A 2 -4.18 14.84 4.07
N HIS A 3 -4.40 14.56 5.36
CA HIS A 3 -3.38 14.76 6.39
C HIS A 3 -2.10 13.95 6.16
N TYR A 4 -2.22 12.72 5.66
CA TYR A 4 -1.04 11.90 5.31
C TYR A 4 -0.21 12.58 4.22
N ALA A 5 -0.87 13.07 3.16
CA ALA A 5 -0.20 13.80 2.07
C ALA A 5 0.43 15.12 2.55
N ASP A 6 -0.27 15.85 3.41
CA ASP A 6 0.21 17.10 4.01
C ASP A 6 1.44 16.85 4.91
N ASP A 7 1.45 15.77 5.70
CA ASP A 7 2.59 15.36 6.54
C ASP A 7 3.82 15.04 5.67
N VAL A 8 3.65 14.29 4.57
CA VAL A 8 4.74 14.04 3.60
C VAL A 8 5.27 15.36 3.04
N ALA A 9 4.37 16.29 2.66
CA ALA A 9 4.78 17.60 2.13
C ALA A 9 5.62 18.40 3.13
N GLU A 10 5.24 18.40 4.41
CA GLU A 10 6.02 19.09 5.45
C GLU A 10 7.39 18.44 5.68
N VAL A 11 7.49 17.10 5.65
CA VAL A 11 8.78 16.39 5.74
C VAL A 11 9.68 16.73 4.54
N VAL A 12 9.14 16.66 3.32
CA VAL A 12 9.87 17.00 2.08
C VAL A 12 10.39 18.43 2.13
N LYS A 13 9.56 19.36 2.57
CA LYS A 13 9.91 20.79 2.72
C LYS A 13 10.95 21.00 3.82
N HIS A 14 10.74 20.43 5.01
CA HIS A 14 11.64 20.59 6.16
C HIS A 14 13.06 20.07 5.87
N LEU A 15 13.15 18.94 5.18
CA LEU A 15 14.43 18.32 4.80
C LEU A 15 14.98 18.86 3.47
N ASN A 16 14.28 19.80 2.81
CA ASN A 16 14.62 20.32 1.49
C ASN A 16 14.90 19.22 0.45
N ILE A 17 14.07 18.18 0.44
CA ILE A 17 14.22 17.04 -0.48
C ILE A 17 13.86 17.48 -1.90
N LYS A 18 14.73 17.16 -2.86
CA LYS A 18 14.58 17.46 -4.28
C LYS A 18 14.77 16.21 -5.12
N ASN A 19 14.05 16.12 -6.23
CA ASN A 19 14.15 14.99 -7.17
C ASN A 19 14.02 13.62 -6.48
N ALA A 20 13.13 13.51 -5.50
CA ALA A 20 12.93 12.29 -4.73
C ALA A 20 12.30 11.18 -5.57
N ILE A 21 12.58 9.94 -5.19
CA ILE A 21 11.81 8.78 -5.62
C ILE A 21 10.95 8.36 -4.43
N HIS A 22 9.64 8.51 -4.56
CA HIS A 22 8.70 8.12 -3.52
C HIS A 22 8.28 6.67 -3.72
N ILE A 23 8.41 5.85 -2.68
CA ILE A 23 8.02 4.43 -2.70
C ILE A 23 6.96 4.22 -1.63
N GLY A 24 5.76 3.84 -2.03
CA GLY A 24 4.64 3.57 -1.12
C GLY A 24 4.18 2.11 -1.16
N HIS A 25 4.12 1.47 0.00
CA HIS A 25 3.56 0.13 0.17
C HIS A 25 2.16 0.21 0.75
N SER A 26 1.22 -0.56 0.20
CA SER A 26 -0.15 -0.65 0.74
C SER A 26 -0.82 0.73 0.84
N THR A 27 -1.27 1.13 2.03
CA THR A 27 -1.78 2.48 2.33
C THR A 27 -0.80 3.58 1.92
N GLY A 28 0.51 3.37 2.12
CA GLY A 28 1.55 4.31 1.73
C GLY A 28 1.62 4.56 0.22
N GLY A 29 1.15 3.63 -0.61
CA GLY A 29 0.99 3.87 -2.05
C GLY A 29 -0.14 4.86 -2.35
N GLY A 30 -1.23 4.81 -1.59
CA GLY A 30 -2.28 5.83 -1.63
C GLY A 30 -1.78 7.20 -1.17
N GLU A 31 -0.98 7.22 -0.10
CA GLU A 31 -0.33 8.42 0.41
C GLU A 31 0.59 9.07 -0.64
N VAL A 32 1.43 8.26 -1.32
CA VAL A 32 2.31 8.75 -2.41
C VAL A 32 1.50 9.32 -3.56
N ALA A 33 0.47 8.61 -4.04
CA ALA A 33 -0.38 9.07 -5.13
C ALA A 33 -1.09 10.38 -4.77
N HIS A 34 -1.65 10.46 -3.57
CA HIS A 34 -2.37 11.64 -3.09
C HIS A 34 -1.44 12.83 -2.85
N TYR A 35 -0.25 12.59 -2.28
CA TYR A 35 0.79 13.61 -2.12
C TYR A 35 1.17 14.24 -3.48
N ILE A 36 1.46 13.43 -4.48
CA ILE A 36 1.85 13.91 -5.81
C ILE A 36 0.73 14.72 -6.46
N ALA A 37 -0.51 14.25 -6.38
CA ALA A 37 -1.66 14.91 -6.99
C ALA A 37 -2.04 16.23 -6.30
N ARG A 38 -1.82 16.32 -4.98
CA ARG A 38 -2.20 17.46 -4.14
C ARG A 38 -1.12 18.52 -4.03
N HIS A 39 0.14 18.12 -3.91
CA HIS A 39 1.29 19.02 -3.67
C HIS A 39 2.18 19.21 -4.90
N GLY A 40 1.88 18.53 -6.01
CA GLY A 40 2.61 18.66 -7.28
C GLY A 40 3.79 17.70 -7.43
N GLN A 41 4.37 17.71 -8.62
CA GLN A 41 5.37 16.76 -9.07
C GLN A 41 6.80 17.34 -9.16
N ASP A 42 6.99 18.64 -8.92
CA ASP A 42 8.24 19.37 -9.17
C ASP A 42 9.45 18.80 -8.40
N ASN A 43 9.22 18.21 -7.24
CA ASN A 43 10.26 17.59 -6.40
C ASN A 43 10.28 16.07 -6.48
N VAL A 44 9.49 15.47 -7.37
CA VAL A 44 9.35 14.00 -7.51
C VAL A 44 9.92 13.57 -8.85
N LYS A 45 11.00 12.77 -8.80
CA LYS A 45 11.61 12.22 -10.01
C LYS A 45 10.85 11.01 -10.54
N LYS A 46 10.47 10.10 -9.65
CA LYS A 46 9.76 8.86 -9.94
C LYS A 46 8.89 8.45 -8.75
N ALA A 47 7.92 7.58 -8.96
CA ALA A 47 7.17 6.95 -7.88
C ALA A 47 7.11 5.42 -8.05
N VAL A 48 6.94 4.71 -6.94
CA VAL A 48 6.72 3.26 -6.92
C VAL A 48 5.54 2.95 -6.03
N LEU A 49 4.60 2.19 -6.54
CA LEU A 49 3.42 1.70 -5.83
C LEU A 49 3.55 0.19 -5.65
N VAL A 50 3.71 -0.27 -4.41
CA VAL A 50 3.93 -1.69 -4.10
C VAL A 50 2.73 -2.23 -3.33
N SER A 51 2.02 -3.22 -3.86
CA SER A 51 0.80 -3.78 -3.24
C SER A 51 -0.14 -2.68 -2.73
N ALA A 52 -0.28 -1.61 -3.52
CA ALA A 52 -0.87 -0.35 -3.09
C ALA A 52 -2.40 -0.36 -3.19
N VAL A 53 -3.06 0.40 -2.31
CA VAL A 53 -4.53 0.46 -2.20
C VAL A 53 -5.24 1.19 -3.36
N PRO A 54 -4.65 2.18 -4.09
CA PRO A 54 -5.35 2.82 -5.20
C PRO A 54 -5.81 1.84 -6.30
N PRO A 55 -6.87 2.19 -7.08
CA PRO A 55 -7.58 3.46 -7.02
C PRO A 55 -8.64 3.56 -5.92
N LEU A 56 -9.30 2.48 -5.52
CA LEU A 56 -10.31 2.47 -4.45
C LEU A 56 -10.53 1.05 -3.95
N MET A 57 -10.45 0.86 -2.63
CA MET A 57 -10.62 -0.46 -2.03
C MET A 57 -12.09 -0.85 -1.87
N VAL A 58 -12.91 0.06 -1.34
CA VAL A 58 -14.31 -0.23 -1.02
C VAL A 58 -15.18 -0.30 -2.27
N LYS A 59 -16.15 -1.22 -2.25
CA LYS A 59 -17.17 -1.33 -3.29
C LYS A 59 -18.11 -0.13 -3.27
N THR A 60 -18.27 0.50 -4.43
CA THR A 60 -19.21 1.60 -4.69
C THR A 60 -19.85 1.40 -6.06
N GLU A 61 -20.77 2.29 -6.45
CA GLU A 61 -21.31 2.30 -7.82
C GLU A 61 -20.20 2.47 -8.87
N ASN A 62 -19.21 3.31 -8.58
CA ASN A 62 -18.06 3.56 -9.46
C ASN A 62 -16.94 2.50 -9.34
N ASN A 63 -16.98 1.66 -8.31
CA ASN A 63 -16.06 0.55 -8.09
C ASN A 63 -16.82 -0.74 -7.74
N PRO A 64 -17.57 -1.33 -8.68
CA PRO A 64 -18.42 -2.49 -8.40
C PRO A 64 -17.66 -3.76 -8.03
N GLU A 65 -16.36 -3.83 -8.37
CA GLU A 65 -15.46 -4.95 -8.05
C GLU A 65 -14.66 -4.73 -6.75
N GLY A 66 -14.88 -3.61 -6.05
CA GLY A 66 -14.27 -3.33 -4.76
C GLY A 66 -14.73 -4.30 -3.67
N LEU A 67 -14.00 -4.34 -2.58
CA LEU A 67 -14.36 -5.15 -1.42
C LEU A 67 -15.59 -4.59 -0.72
N PRO A 68 -16.51 -5.46 -0.23
CA PRO A 68 -17.64 -5.03 0.57
C PRO A 68 -17.21 -4.19 1.78
N LYS A 69 -17.99 -3.16 2.13
CA LYS A 69 -17.70 -2.29 3.27
C LYS A 69 -17.56 -3.06 4.57
N GLU A 70 -18.32 -4.13 4.72
CA GLU A 70 -18.33 -5.03 5.88
C GLU A 70 -16.96 -5.63 6.18
N VAL A 71 -16.12 -5.84 5.16
CA VAL A 71 -14.73 -6.30 5.35
C VAL A 71 -13.94 -5.29 6.18
N PHE A 72 -14.08 -4.01 5.89
CA PHE A 72 -13.38 -2.94 6.60
C PHE A 72 -13.99 -2.66 7.97
N ASP A 73 -15.31 -2.77 8.09
CA ASP A 73 -16.00 -2.66 9.39
C ASP A 73 -15.55 -3.78 10.33
N ASP A 74 -15.33 -5.00 9.82
CA ASP A 74 -14.79 -6.11 10.60
C ASP A 74 -13.33 -5.86 11.04
N LEU A 75 -12.48 -5.35 10.16
CA LEU A 75 -11.11 -4.94 10.54
C LEU A 75 -11.12 -3.89 11.66
N GLN A 76 -12.00 -2.89 11.58
CA GLN A 76 -12.18 -1.89 12.63
C GLN A 76 -12.64 -2.53 13.94
N ASN A 77 -13.59 -3.46 13.88
CA ASN A 77 -14.08 -4.17 15.05
C ASN A 77 -13.00 -5.04 15.71
N GLN A 78 -12.17 -5.72 14.93
CA GLN A 78 -11.03 -6.50 15.43
C GLN A 78 -10.02 -5.60 16.15
N VAL A 79 -9.70 -4.43 15.58
CA VAL A 79 -8.83 -3.43 16.22
C VAL A 79 -9.42 -2.93 17.53
N LEU A 80 -10.74 -2.70 17.61
CA LEU A 80 -11.41 -2.26 18.84
C LEU A 80 -11.45 -3.34 19.90
N THR A 81 -11.74 -4.58 19.49
CA THR A 81 -11.99 -5.70 20.43
C THR A 81 -10.68 -6.22 21.02
N ASN A 82 -9.68 -6.48 20.19
CA ASN A 82 -8.38 -6.96 20.63
C ASN A 82 -7.28 -6.60 19.63
N ARG A 83 -6.81 -5.36 19.69
CA ARG A 83 -5.75 -4.86 18.81
C ARG A 83 -4.49 -5.72 18.83
N ALA A 84 -4.10 -6.22 19.99
CA ALA A 84 -2.90 -7.03 20.11
C ALA A 84 -3.02 -8.36 19.35
N GLN A 85 -4.18 -8.99 19.43
CA GLN A 85 -4.45 -10.22 18.69
C GLN A 85 -4.55 -9.93 17.18
N PHE A 86 -5.26 -8.89 16.77
CA PHE A 86 -5.36 -8.46 15.35
C PHE A 86 -3.98 -8.31 14.72
N PHE A 87 -3.07 -7.56 15.37
CA PHE A 87 -1.71 -7.37 14.86
C PHE A 87 -0.85 -8.64 14.93
N ARG A 88 -1.25 -9.66 15.66
CA ARG A 88 -0.60 -10.97 15.67
C ARG A 88 -1.12 -11.88 14.54
N ASP A 89 -2.42 -11.89 14.34
CA ASP A 89 -3.09 -12.82 13.41
C ASP A 89 -2.84 -12.42 11.94
N LEU A 90 -2.92 -11.13 11.62
CA LEU A 90 -2.77 -10.64 10.26
C LEU A 90 -1.42 -11.05 9.62
N PRO A 91 -0.25 -10.82 10.27
CA PRO A 91 1.03 -11.27 9.73
C PRO A 91 1.26 -12.79 9.84
N SER A 92 0.57 -13.47 10.77
CA SER A 92 0.65 -14.93 10.90
C SER A 92 -0.06 -15.67 9.75
N GLY A 93 -0.87 -14.98 8.99
CA GLY A 93 -1.70 -15.53 7.92
C GLY A 93 -1.60 -14.76 6.61
N PRO A 94 -2.65 -13.99 6.26
CA PRO A 94 -2.83 -13.47 4.90
C PRO A 94 -1.80 -12.41 4.48
N PHE A 95 -1.24 -11.64 5.42
CA PHE A 95 -0.32 -10.55 5.07
C PHE A 95 0.95 -11.06 4.40
N TYR A 96 1.58 -12.11 4.94
CA TYR A 96 2.78 -12.72 4.39
C TYR A 96 2.51 -14.01 3.58
N GLY A 97 1.24 -14.42 3.44
CA GLY A 97 0.87 -15.68 2.83
C GLY A 97 1.24 -16.89 3.68
N PHE A 98 1.47 -16.73 4.99
CA PHE A 98 1.84 -17.82 5.89
C PHE A 98 0.72 -18.83 6.15
N ASN A 99 -0.50 -18.52 5.70
CA ASN A 99 -1.65 -19.43 5.70
C ASN A 99 -1.70 -20.36 4.47
N ARG A 100 -0.74 -20.31 3.57
CA ARG A 100 -0.68 -21.22 2.41
C ARG A 100 -0.09 -22.57 2.80
N PRO A 101 -0.47 -23.68 2.10
CA PRO A 101 -0.07 -25.04 2.49
C PRO A 101 1.43 -25.28 2.64
N ASP A 102 2.24 -24.68 1.75
CA ASP A 102 3.70 -24.86 1.74
C ASP A 102 4.47 -23.70 2.37
N ALA A 103 3.75 -22.78 3.02
CA ALA A 103 4.35 -21.62 3.66
C ALA A 103 5.27 -22.03 4.83
N LYS A 104 6.31 -21.24 5.05
CA LYS A 104 7.22 -21.37 6.19
C LYS A 104 7.10 -20.12 7.06
N PRO A 105 6.16 -20.09 8.01
CA PRO A 105 5.99 -18.96 8.91
C PRO A 105 7.28 -18.65 9.67
N SER A 106 7.59 -17.34 9.79
CA SER A 106 8.72 -16.86 10.57
C SER A 106 8.21 -16.09 11.79
N GLU A 107 8.38 -16.66 12.96
CA GLU A 107 8.01 -16.02 14.23
C GLU A 107 8.73 -14.66 14.43
N GLY A 108 9.96 -14.53 13.94
CA GLY A 108 10.71 -13.28 14.00
C GLY A 108 10.08 -12.18 13.15
N ILE A 109 9.63 -12.50 11.93
CA ILE A 109 8.93 -11.57 11.05
C ILE A 109 7.58 -11.17 11.67
N ILE A 110 6.80 -12.15 12.12
CA ILE A 110 5.50 -11.93 12.76
C ILE A 110 5.64 -11.05 14.00
N ALA A 111 6.58 -11.36 14.88
CA ALA A 111 6.82 -10.59 16.10
C ALA A 111 7.31 -9.15 15.81
N ASN A 112 8.14 -8.97 14.78
CA ASN A 112 8.60 -7.64 14.37
C ASN A 112 7.43 -6.79 13.84
N TRP A 113 6.56 -7.35 13.02
CA TRP A 113 5.37 -6.67 12.51
C TRP A 113 4.40 -6.31 13.65
N TRP A 114 4.12 -7.27 14.54
CA TRP A 114 3.31 -7.07 15.74
C TRP A 114 3.84 -5.91 16.60
N ARG A 115 5.14 -5.92 16.89
CA ARG A 115 5.79 -4.87 17.70
C ARG A 115 5.61 -3.49 17.08
N GLN A 116 5.78 -3.35 15.77
CA GLN A 116 5.57 -2.09 15.06
C GLN A 116 4.12 -1.64 15.15
N GLY A 117 3.16 -2.53 14.91
CA GLY A 117 1.74 -2.23 15.06
C GLY A 117 1.38 -1.78 16.46
N MET A 118 1.97 -2.39 17.50
CA MET A 118 1.68 -2.04 18.89
C MET A 118 2.24 -0.69 19.34
N THR A 119 3.21 -0.11 18.61
CA THR A 119 3.73 1.24 18.90
C THR A 119 2.81 2.36 18.42
N GLY A 120 1.92 2.08 17.46
CA GLY A 120 0.99 3.06 16.92
C GLY A 120 -0.19 3.36 17.84
N SER A 121 -0.88 4.46 17.57
CA SER A 121 -2.12 4.85 18.26
C SER A 121 -3.27 3.92 17.89
N ALA A 122 -4.01 3.43 18.88
CA ALA A 122 -5.22 2.61 18.65
C ALA A 122 -6.27 3.36 17.83
N LYS A 123 -6.46 4.67 18.11
CA LYS A 123 -7.37 5.53 17.35
C LYS A 123 -6.89 5.70 15.90
N ALA A 124 -5.61 5.94 15.69
CA ALA A 124 -5.07 6.09 14.34
C ALA A 124 -5.20 4.81 13.51
N HIS A 125 -5.04 3.63 14.10
CA HIS A 125 -5.28 2.37 13.40
C HIS A 125 -6.74 2.20 13.01
N TYR A 126 -7.66 2.52 13.91
CA TYR A 126 -9.10 2.45 13.64
C TYR A 126 -9.52 3.42 12.52
N ASP A 127 -9.13 4.69 12.62
CA ASP A 127 -9.46 5.72 11.64
C ASP A 127 -8.72 5.50 10.31
N GLY A 128 -7.50 4.96 10.37
CA GLY A 128 -6.68 4.64 9.20
C GLY A 128 -7.35 3.62 8.28
N ILE A 129 -8.14 2.66 8.83
CA ILE A 129 -8.89 1.70 8.03
C ILE A 129 -9.90 2.43 7.13
N VAL A 130 -10.62 3.41 7.65
CA VAL A 130 -11.52 4.26 6.85
C VAL A 130 -10.75 5.06 5.81
N ALA A 131 -9.63 5.67 6.22
CA ALA A 131 -8.83 6.53 5.36
C ALA A 131 -8.32 5.78 4.11
N PHE A 132 -7.72 4.59 4.26
CA PHE A 132 -7.19 3.87 3.12
C PHE A 132 -8.26 3.16 2.28
N SER A 133 -9.36 2.72 2.92
CA SER A 133 -10.36 1.91 2.22
C SER A 133 -11.40 2.73 1.45
N GLN A 134 -11.70 3.94 1.90
CA GLN A 134 -12.79 4.76 1.37
C GLN A 134 -12.32 6.00 0.60
N THR A 135 -11.01 6.27 0.55
CA THR A 135 -10.49 7.35 -0.31
C THR A 135 -10.43 6.88 -1.76
N ASP A 136 -11.03 7.65 -2.66
CA ASP A 136 -10.97 7.42 -4.10
C ASP A 136 -9.77 8.20 -4.68
N PHE A 137 -8.77 7.46 -5.14
CA PHE A 137 -7.54 7.99 -5.74
C PHE A 137 -7.60 8.03 -7.27
N THR A 138 -8.75 7.75 -7.88
CA THR A 138 -8.90 7.65 -9.34
C THR A 138 -8.41 8.92 -10.04
N GLU A 139 -8.86 10.08 -9.57
CA GLU A 139 -8.45 11.36 -10.16
C GLU A 139 -7.02 11.77 -9.80
N ASP A 140 -6.50 11.29 -8.68
CA ASP A 140 -5.10 11.50 -8.30
C ASP A 140 -4.16 10.77 -9.25
N LEU A 141 -4.42 9.48 -9.53
CA LEU A 141 -3.63 8.68 -10.45
C LEU A 141 -3.57 9.30 -11.87
N LYS A 142 -4.71 9.79 -12.36
CA LYS A 142 -4.80 10.44 -13.68
C LYS A 142 -3.96 11.72 -13.81
N LYS A 143 -3.69 12.42 -12.70
CA LYS A 143 -2.86 13.63 -12.67
C LYS A 143 -1.37 13.33 -12.68
N ILE A 144 -0.95 12.12 -12.36
CA ILE A 144 0.47 11.74 -12.27
C ILE A 144 1.03 11.51 -13.66
N THR A 145 2.05 12.29 -14.04
CA THR A 145 2.72 12.24 -15.36
C THR A 145 4.17 11.75 -15.30
N ILE A 146 4.77 11.75 -14.10
CA ILE A 146 6.11 11.21 -13.87
C ILE A 146 6.12 9.68 -14.05
N PRO A 147 7.30 9.06 -14.26
CA PRO A 147 7.40 7.61 -14.34
C PRO A 147 6.98 6.93 -13.03
N VAL A 148 6.09 5.94 -13.11
CA VAL A 148 5.61 5.16 -11.98
C VAL A 148 5.81 3.67 -12.22
N LEU A 149 6.44 2.99 -11.27
CA LEU A 149 6.51 1.52 -11.24
C LEU A 149 5.41 0.99 -10.31
N VAL A 150 4.58 0.08 -10.81
CA VAL A 150 3.54 -0.60 -10.05
C VAL A 150 3.94 -2.06 -9.87
N LEU A 151 4.16 -2.48 -8.62
CA LEU A 151 4.55 -3.84 -8.25
C LEU A 151 3.44 -4.49 -7.43
N HIS A 152 2.96 -5.68 -7.82
CA HIS A 152 1.89 -6.36 -7.09
C HIS A 152 2.05 -7.88 -7.16
N GLY A 153 1.79 -8.56 -6.05
CA GLY A 153 1.70 -10.02 -6.02
C GLY A 153 0.30 -10.50 -6.42
N ASP A 154 0.19 -11.56 -7.19
CA ASP A 154 -1.12 -12.09 -7.58
C ASP A 154 -1.80 -12.94 -6.49
N ASP A 155 -1.05 -13.30 -5.43
CA ASP A 155 -1.57 -13.93 -4.21
C ASP A 155 -1.69 -12.92 -3.03
N ASP A 156 -1.81 -11.64 -3.33
CA ASP A 156 -2.09 -10.62 -2.32
C ASP A 156 -3.53 -10.77 -1.80
N GLN A 157 -3.64 -11.27 -0.56
CA GLN A 157 -4.92 -11.53 0.10
C GLN A 157 -5.46 -10.32 0.87
N ILE A 158 -4.71 -9.20 0.90
CA ILE A 158 -5.07 -7.97 1.60
C ILE A 158 -5.58 -6.94 0.61
N VAL A 159 -4.82 -6.70 -0.47
CA VAL A 159 -5.15 -5.76 -1.54
C VAL A 159 -5.24 -6.53 -2.85
N PRO A 160 -6.46 -6.78 -3.37
CA PRO A 160 -6.63 -7.57 -4.60
C PRO A 160 -5.96 -6.89 -5.81
N TYR A 161 -4.95 -7.53 -6.40
CA TYR A 161 -4.13 -6.92 -7.44
C TYR A 161 -4.90 -6.47 -8.69
N LYS A 162 -5.97 -7.21 -9.06
CA LYS A 162 -6.79 -6.90 -10.25
C LYS A 162 -7.54 -5.58 -10.12
N THR A 163 -8.06 -5.31 -8.92
CA THR A 163 -8.84 -4.10 -8.65
C THR A 163 -7.99 -2.93 -8.13
N SER A 164 -6.73 -3.18 -7.86
CA SER A 164 -5.78 -2.17 -7.35
C SER A 164 -4.60 -1.97 -8.31
N GLY A 165 -3.56 -2.79 -8.27
CA GLY A 165 -2.34 -2.58 -9.07
C GLY A 165 -2.59 -2.51 -10.58
N VAL A 166 -3.42 -3.42 -11.12
CA VAL A 166 -3.77 -3.41 -12.56
C VAL A 166 -4.52 -2.13 -12.92
N LYS A 167 -5.59 -1.80 -12.18
CA LYS A 167 -6.38 -0.57 -12.44
C LYS A 167 -5.56 0.70 -12.22
N SER A 168 -4.67 0.72 -11.23
CA SER A 168 -3.76 1.86 -11.03
C SER A 168 -2.85 2.07 -12.24
N ALA A 169 -2.27 1.00 -12.79
CA ALA A 169 -1.43 1.09 -13.97
C ALA A 169 -2.19 1.57 -15.21
N GLU A 170 -3.47 1.19 -15.36
CA GLU A 170 -4.34 1.66 -16.45
C GLU A 170 -4.69 3.15 -16.35
N LEU A 171 -4.79 3.70 -15.14
CA LEU A 171 -5.13 5.10 -14.88
C LEU A 171 -3.92 6.04 -14.98
N LEU A 172 -2.72 5.55 -14.66
CA LEU A 172 -1.47 6.29 -14.72
C LEU A 172 -1.05 6.55 -16.16
N GLN A 173 -0.58 7.76 -16.47
CA GLN A 173 -0.18 8.15 -17.82
C GLN A 173 1.16 7.54 -18.26
N ASN A 174 2.07 7.26 -17.32
CA ASN A 174 3.42 6.75 -17.56
C ASN A 174 3.77 5.70 -16.53
N SER A 175 3.28 4.47 -16.72
CA SER A 175 3.44 3.39 -15.77
C SER A 175 4.11 2.15 -16.37
N GLN A 176 4.86 1.44 -15.52
CA GLN A 176 5.31 0.07 -15.75
C GLN A 176 4.63 -0.81 -14.70
N LEU A 177 3.93 -1.86 -15.13
CA LEU A 177 3.29 -2.82 -14.24
C LEU A 177 4.07 -4.13 -14.21
N LYS A 178 4.36 -4.63 -13.00
CA LYS A 178 4.93 -5.97 -12.81
C LYS A 178 4.11 -6.75 -11.79
N ILE A 179 3.58 -7.90 -12.24
CA ILE A 179 2.85 -8.83 -11.38
C ILE A 179 3.76 -10.01 -11.03
N TYR A 180 3.81 -10.36 -9.75
CA TYR A 180 4.64 -11.46 -9.23
C TYR A 180 3.78 -12.67 -8.88
N PRO A 181 3.93 -13.80 -9.61
CA PRO A 181 3.16 -15.00 -9.32
C PRO A 181 3.44 -15.55 -7.93
N GLY A 182 2.38 -15.80 -7.15
CA GLY A 182 2.44 -16.37 -5.81
C GLY A 182 2.96 -15.45 -4.71
N PHE A 183 3.24 -14.17 -5.00
CA PHE A 183 3.72 -13.25 -3.97
C PHE A 183 2.55 -12.65 -3.18
N SER A 184 2.76 -12.58 -1.87
CA SER A 184 1.79 -12.04 -0.91
C SER A 184 1.90 -10.52 -0.75
N HIS A 185 1.00 -9.93 0.05
CA HIS A 185 1.03 -8.51 0.41
C HIS A 185 2.38 -8.08 1.03
N GLY A 186 2.97 -8.94 1.84
CA GLY A 186 4.24 -8.70 2.52
C GLY A 186 5.49 -8.99 1.68
N MET A 187 5.40 -9.01 0.35
CA MET A 187 6.50 -9.39 -0.56
C MET A 187 7.77 -8.55 -0.38
N LEU A 188 7.67 -7.32 0.10
CA LEU A 188 8.84 -6.48 0.44
C LEU A 188 9.73 -7.11 1.52
N THR A 189 9.15 -7.99 2.36
CA THR A 189 9.88 -8.68 3.43
C THR A 189 10.26 -10.10 3.03
N VAL A 190 9.28 -10.88 2.55
CA VAL A 190 9.49 -12.32 2.30
C VAL A 190 10.10 -12.63 0.93
N ASN A 191 10.03 -11.69 -0.01
CA ASN A 191 10.59 -11.80 -1.36
C ASN A 191 11.54 -10.64 -1.69
N HIS A 192 12.17 -10.06 -0.68
CA HIS A 192 12.92 -8.80 -0.78
C HIS A 192 14.05 -8.83 -1.83
N GLU A 193 14.71 -9.95 -2.05
CA GLU A 193 15.79 -10.05 -3.05
C GLU A 193 15.30 -9.72 -4.46
N VAL A 194 14.17 -10.31 -4.86
CA VAL A 194 13.56 -10.08 -6.18
C VAL A 194 13.05 -8.65 -6.30
N ILE A 195 12.31 -8.19 -5.28
CA ILE A 195 11.72 -6.85 -5.30
C ILE A 195 12.80 -5.77 -5.29
N ASN A 196 13.86 -5.92 -4.48
CA ASN A 196 14.96 -4.96 -4.42
C ASN A 196 15.72 -4.88 -5.77
N ALA A 197 15.89 -5.99 -6.49
CA ALA A 197 16.51 -5.98 -7.81
C ALA A 197 15.71 -5.14 -8.81
N ASP A 198 14.38 -5.30 -8.83
CA ASP A 198 13.50 -4.54 -9.71
C ASP A 198 13.43 -3.06 -9.32
N LEU A 199 13.33 -2.76 -8.03
CA LEU A 199 13.38 -1.40 -7.51
C LEU A 199 14.68 -0.70 -7.93
N LEU A 200 15.84 -1.34 -7.75
CA LEU A 200 17.13 -0.77 -8.11
C LEU A 200 17.27 -0.56 -9.61
N THR A 201 16.71 -1.44 -10.42
CA THR A 201 16.69 -1.27 -11.88
C THR A 201 15.91 0.00 -12.25
N PHE A 202 14.68 0.13 -11.79
CA PHE A 202 13.83 1.29 -12.06
C PHE A 202 14.43 2.61 -11.53
N ILE A 203 15.05 2.58 -10.36
CA ILE A 203 15.67 3.77 -9.73
C ILE A 203 16.84 4.30 -10.57
N ARG A 204 17.62 3.40 -11.17
CA ARG A 204 18.83 3.75 -11.93
C ARG A 204 18.58 4.19 -13.38
N GLU A 205 17.47 3.81 -13.96
CA GLU A 205 17.00 4.34 -15.26
C GLU A 205 16.69 5.85 -15.17
#